data_c6d07b7243350f522d473439169734f2
#
_entry.id   c6d07b7243350f522d473439169734f2
#
_cell.length_a   1.000
_cell.length_b   1.000
_cell.length_c   1.000
_cell.angle_alpha   90.00
_cell.angle_beta   90.00
_cell.angle_gamma   90.00
#
_symmetry.space_group_name_H-M   'P 1'
#
loop_
_entity.id
_entity.type
_entity.pdbx_description
1 polymer ?
#
loop_
_entity_poly.entity_id
_entity_poly.type
_entity_poly.pdbx_seq_one_letter_code
_entity_poly.pdbx_strand_id
1 'polypeptide(L)'
;KHMNNYFSLTIEEQQQVLRAVEGHIGLPVQAIEKDLWVTTILQIVFTLPFADKLIFKGGTSLSKVGKYISRFSEDIDLAVDRSLFGLEGDLTKKQIKKLRKASSVFVREDFFMALSDAIKKYGLATLCTIEPEQDGKGDNTYPEPRKIWITYKSVIQSELNYLKPVIMLEIGARSLVEPYTMNKVKSLVAENFPAIQTNVVDSEIATAVAGKTFLEKVFLLHELFSV
;
A
#
# COMPACT_ATOMS: atom_id res chain seq x y z
N LYS A 1 -19.93 -4.06 -22.84
CA LYS A 1 -19.91 -4.99 -21.69
C LYS A 1 -19.95 -4.12 -20.44
N HIS A 2 -20.99 -4.25 -19.63
CA HIS A 2 -21.02 -3.58 -18.33
C HIS A 2 -19.93 -4.20 -17.46
N MET A 3 -19.02 -3.38 -16.96
CA MET A 3 -18.05 -3.79 -15.93
C MET A 3 -18.80 -3.83 -14.59
N ASN A 4 -18.74 -4.93 -13.89
CA ASN A 4 -19.35 -5.07 -12.58
C ASN A 4 -18.35 -4.64 -11.51
N ASN A 5 -18.78 -3.72 -10.64
CA ASN A 5 -17.99 -3.34 -9.48
C ASN A 5 -18.03 -4.48 -8.44
N TYR A 6 -16.88 -5.05 -8.12
CA TYR A 6 -16.74 -6.12 -7.13
C TYR A 6 -17.42 -5.80 -5.80
N PHE A 7 -17.21 -4.59 -5.26
CA PHE A 7 -17.78 -4.18 -3.97
C PHE A 7 -19.29 -3.90 -4.00
N SER A 8 -19.92 -3.95 -5.18
CA SER A 8 -21.38 -3.86 -5.34
C SER A 8 -22.06 -5.21 -5.48
N LEU A 9 -21.29 -6.29 -5.57
CA LEU A 9 -21.80 -7.66 -5.60
C LEU A 9 -22.31 -8.08 -4.21
N THR A 10 -23.23 -9.04 -4.17
CA THR A 10 -23.61 -9.68 -2.90
C THR A 10 -22.42 -10.42 -2.29
N ILE A 11 -22.48 -10.73 -1.00
CA ILE A 11 -21.41 -11.49 -0.32
C ILE A 11 -21.18 -12.84 -0.99
N GLU A 12 -22.25 -13.51 -1.37
CA GLU A 12 -22.23 -14.81 -2.04
C GLU A 12 -21.53 -14.70 -3.42
N GLU A 13 -21.86 -13.67 -4.19
CA GLU A 13 -21.22 -13.41 -5.49
C GLU A 13 -19.74 -13.08 -5.33
N GLN A 14 -19.37 -12.25 -4.34
CA GLN A 14 -17.98 -11.94 -4.03
C GLN A 14 -17.20 -13.22 -3.68
N GLN A 15 -17.75 -14.09 -2.84
CA GLN A 15 -17.15 -15.38 -2.50
C GLN A 15 -16.98 -16.29 -3.72
N GLN A 16 -17.98 -16.35 -4.60
CA GLN A 16 -17.91 -17.13 -5.83
C GLN A 16 -16.77 -16.65 -6.75
N VAL A 17 -16.64 -15.33 -6.92
CA VAL A 17 -15.53 -14.75 -7.70
C VAL A 17 -14.18 -15.14 -7.11
N LEU A 18 -13.99 -14.98 -5.80
CA LEU A 18 -12.72 -15.31 -5.14
C LEU A 18 -12.38 -16.80 -5.26
N ARG A 19 -13.37 -17.70 -5.06
CA ARG A 19 -13.20 -19.15 -5.24
C ARG A 19 -12.91 -19.55 -6.69
N ALA A 20 -13.50 -18.86 -7.67
CA ALA A 20 -13.19 -19.10 -9.06
C ALA A 20 -11.74 -18.71 -9.39
N VAL A 21 -11.22 -17.61 -8.84
CA VAL A 21 -9.80 -17.24 -8.97
C VAL A 21 -8.91 -18.29 -8.28
N GLU A 22 -9.25 -18.74 -7.06
CA GLU A 22 -8.53 -19.80 -6.34
C GLU A 22 -8.39 -21.07 -7.19
N GLY A 23 -9.49 -21.51 -7.84
CA GLY A 23 -9.47 -22.66 -8.74
C GLY A 23 -8.58 -22.47 -9.97
N HIS A 24 -8.37 -21.24 -10.44
CA HIS A 24 -7.51 -20.95 -11.60
C HIS A 24 -6.02 -20.89 -11.25
N ILE A 25 -5.67 -20.28 -10.10
CA ILE A 25 -4.27 -19.95 -9.80
C ILE A 25 -3.70 -20.73 -8.59
N GLY A 26 -4.53 -21.47 -7.86
CA GLY A 26 -4.11 -22.30 -6.73
C GLY A 26 -3.64 -21.53 -5.49
N LEU A 27 -3.89 -20.23 -5.39
CA LEU A 27 -3.63 -19.45 -4.19
C LEU A 27 -4.82 -19.51 -3.22
N PRO A 28 -4.60 -19.52 -1.90
CA PRO A 28 -5.68 -19.51 -0.92
C PRO A 28 -6.63 -18.31 -1.14
N VAL A 29 -7.93 -18.55 -1.00
CA VAL A 29 -8.97 -17.53 -1.23
C VAL A 29 -8.78 -16.27 -0.39
N GLN A 30 -8.25 -16.39 0.83
CA GLN A 30 -7.92 -15.25 1.71
C GLN A 30 -6.79 -14.39 1.15
N ALA A 31 -5.80 -15.01 0.49
CA ALA A 31 -4.71 -14.29 -0.15
C ALA A 31 -5.21 -13.50 -1.38
N ILE A 32 -6.16 -14.07 -2.12
CA ILE A 32 -6.81 -13.42 -3.27
C ILE A 32 -7.66 -12.24 -2.82
N GLU A 33 -8.45 -12.39 -1.76
CA GLU A 33 -9.21 -11.29 -1.18
C GLU A 33 -8.30 -10.16 -0.69
N LYS A 34 -7.23 -10.51 0.00
CA LYS A 34 -6.27 -9.53 0.50
C LYS A 34 -5.54 -8.81 -0.64
N ASP A 35 -5.17 -9.53 -1.70
CA ASP A 35 -4.60 -8.95 -2.92
C ASP A 35 -5.53 -7.92 -3.57
N LEU A 36 -6.82 -8.21 -3.65
CA LEU A 36 -7.83 -7.28 -4.14
C LEU A 36 -7.87 -6.00 -3.30
N TRP A 37 -7.90 -6.13 -1.98
CA TRP A 37 -7.91 -5.00 -1.06
C TRP A 37 -6.60 -4.19 -1.12
N VAL A 38 -5.44 -4.85 -1.10
CA VAL A 38 -4.12 -4.19 -1.25
C VAL A 38 -4.07 -3.39 -2.54
N THR A 39 -4.52 -3.98 -3.66
CA THR A 39 -4.54 -3.29 -4.96
C THR A 39 -5.49 -2.10 -4.95
N THR A 40 -6.69 -2.26 -4.40
CA THR A 40 -7.69 -1.20 -4.30
C THR A 40 -7.18 -0.02 -3.48
N ILE A 41 -6.61 -0.27 -2.31
CA ILE A 41 -6.05 0.78 -1.45
C ILE A 41 -4.85 1.45 -2.15
N LEU A 42 -3.98 0.69 -2.79
CA LEU A 42 -2.85 1.24 -3.53
C LEU A 42 -3.33 2.16 -4.66
N GLN A 43 -4.34 1.76 -5.44
CA GLN A 43 -4.94 2.61 -6.47
C GLN A 43 -5.54 3.88 -5.87
N ILE A 44 -6.27 3.79 -4.75
CA ILE A 44 -6.82 4.96 -4.04
C ILE A 44 -5.70 5.92 -3.64
N VAL A 45 -4.60 5.43 -3.06
CA VAL A 45 -3.45 6.23 -2.65
C VAL A 45 -2.90 7.05 -3.82
N PHE A 46 -2.83 6.46 -5.01
CA PHE A 46 -2.35 7.15 -6.20
C PHE A 46 -3.40 8.04 -6.89
N THR A 47 -4.57 8.23 -6.28
CA THR A 47 -5.54 9.30 -6.64
C THR A 47 -5.49 10.50 -5.70
N LEU A 48 -4.69 10.47 -4.64
CA LEU A 48 -4.60 11.55 -3.65
C LEU A 48 -3.93 12.80 -4.24
N PRO A 49 -4.17 13.99 -3.67
CA PRO A 49 -3.67 15.26 -4.23
C PRO A 49 -2.14 15.37 -4.37
N PHE A 50 -1.40 14.55 -3.64
CA PHE A 50 0.06 14.49 -3.61
C PHE A 50 0.61 13.18 -4.19
N ALA A 51 -0.17 12.48 -5.02
CA ALA A 51 0.24 11.20 -5.62
C ALA A 51 1.53 11.31 -6.46
N ASP A 52 1.77 12.48 -7.07
CA ASP A 52 3.00 12.79 -7.82
C ASP A 52 4.27 12.83 -6.94
N LYS A 53 4.10 12.89 -5.62
CA LYS A 53 5.18 12.85 -4.61
C LYS A 53 5.32 11.49 -3.92
N LEU A 54 4.57 10.49 -4.35
CA LEU A 54 4.58 9.16 -3.75
C LEU A 54 5.25 8.15 -4.67
N ILE A 55 6.07 7.26 -4.08
CA ILE A 55 6.67 6.14 -4.78
C ILE A 55 6.33 4.86 -4.03
N PHE A 56 5.72 3.91 -4.74
CA PHE A 56 5.47 2.57 -4.24
C PHE A 56 6.77 1.75 -4.24
N LYS A 57 7.09 1.13 -3.13
CA LYS A 57 8.34 0.38 -2.95
C LYS A 57 8.13 -0.91 -2.16
N GLY A 58 9.21 -1.53 -1.72
CA GLY A 58 9.17 -2.67 -0.79
C GLY A 58 8.86 -4.00 -1.44
N GLY A 59 8.53 -4.98 -0.59
CA GLY A 59 8.27 -6.36 -1.02
C GLY A 59 7.06 -6.49 -1.94
N THR A 60 6.00 -5.76 -1.63
CA THR A 60 4.75 -5.77 -2.41
C THR A 60 4.95 -5.18 -3.81
N SER A 61 5.80 -4.18 -3.98
CA SER A 61 6.14 -3.67 -5.31
C SER A 61 6.89 -4.70 -6.16
N LEU A 62 7.81 -5.46 -5.55
CA LEU A 62 8.56 -6.51 -6.24
C LEU A 62 7.67 -7.68 -6.67
N SER A 63 6.66 -8.05 -5.88
CA SER A 63 5.73 -9.12 -6.24
C SER A 63 4.66 -8.67 -7.24
N LYS A 64 4.03 -7.51 -7.01
CA LYS A 64 2.89 -7.05 -7.85
C LYS A 64 3.30 -6.43 -9.17
N VAL A 65 4.34 -5.62 -9.19
CA VAL A 65 4.79 -4.92 -10.39
C VAL A 65 5.85 -5.72 -11.12
N GLY A 66 6.91 -6.09 -10.42
CA GLY A 66 8.06 -6.75 -11.00
C GLY A 66 7.85 -8.24 -11.26
N LYS A 67 6.91 -8.88 -10.56
CA LYS A 67 6.74 -10.35 -10.53
C LYS A 67 8.06 -11.09 -10.24
N TYR A 68 9.00 -10.40 -9.55
CA TYR A 68 10.34 -10.94 -9.24
C TYR A 68 10.34 -11.94 -8.09
N ILE A 69 9.34 -11.90 -7.24
CA ILE A 69 9.21 -12.79 -6.08
C ILE A 69 7.82 -13.39 -6.05
N SER A 70 7.76 -14.72 -5.86
CA SER A 70 6.51 -15.51 -5.84
C SER A 70 5.88 -15.57 -4.44
N ARG A 71 6.29 -14.71 -3.51
CA ARG A 71 5.68 -14.67 -2.17
C ARG A 71 4.56 -13.66 -2.12
N PHE A 72 3.51 -14.00 -1.40
CA PHE A 72 2.48 -13.04 -1.02
C PHE A 72 3.07 -11.96 -0.10
N SER A 73 2.77 -10.69 -0.38
CA SER A 73 3.15 -9.55 0.44
C SER A 73 1.93 -8.66 0.66
N GLU A 74 1.75 -8.22 1.89
CA GLU A 74 0.48 -7.67 2.38
C GLU A 74 0.58 -6.20 2.81
N ASP A 75 1.80 -5.66 2.89
CA ASP A 75 2.05 -4.29 3.30
C ASP A 75 2.26 -3.38 2.09
N ILE A 76 1.88 -2.12 2.21
CA ILE A 76 2.09 -1.09 1.20
C ILE A 76 3.17 -0.13 1.72
N ASP A 77 4.38 -0.24 1.17
CA ASP A 77 5.49 0.65 1.51
C ASP A 77 5.52 1.84 0.55
N LEU A 78 5.51 3.06 1.08
CA LEU A 78 5.53 4.29 0.31
C LEU A 78 6.71 5.19 0.71
N ALA A 79 7.45 5.65 -0.28
CA ALA A 79 8.38 6.76 -0.11
C ALA A 79 7.68 8.06 -0.50
N VAL A 80 7.83 9.10 0.33
CA VAL A 80 7.38 10.46 0.03
C VAL A 80 8.59 11.28 -0.42
N ASP A 81 8.45 11.97 -1.54
CA ASP A 81 9.48 12.89 -2.03
C ASP A 81 9.70 14.00 -1.00
N ARG A 82 10.92 14.12 -0.54
CA ARG A 82 11.31 15.13 0.46
C ARG A 82 11.16 16.56 -0.03
N SER A 83 11.05 16.78 -1.34
CA SER A 83 10.72 18.08 -1.93
C SER A 83 9.36 18.62 -1.47
N LEU A 84 8.41 17.73 -1.12
CA LEU A 84 7.13 18.10 -0.49
C LEU A 84 7.33 18.91 0.81
N PHE A 85 8.46 18.70 1.48
CA PHE A 85 8.84 19.40 2.72
C PHE A 85 9.87 20.51 2.53
N GLY A 86 10.15 20.88 1.26
CA GLY A 86 11.16 21.89 0.91
C GLY A 86 12.60 21.45 1.23
N LEU A 87 12.88 20.15 1.14
CA LEU A 87 14.20 19.56 1.41
C LEU A 87 14.64 18.73 0.21
N GLU A 88 15.88 18.99 -0.26
CA GLU A 88 16.47 18.33 -1.44
C GLU A 88 17.93 17.99 -1.18
N GLY A 89 18.50 17.09 -2.01
CA GLY A 89 19.90 16.72 -1.99
C GLY A 89 20.35 16.05 -0.69
N ASP A 90 21.63 16.21 -0.36
CA ASP A 90 22.22 15.67 0.85
C ASP A 90 21.78 16.48 2.07
N LEU A 91 21.26 15.79 3.06
CA LEU A 91 20.68 16.43 4.24
C LEU A 91 21.65 16.36 5.44
N THR A 92 21.82 17.47 6.11
CA THR A 92 22.49 17.55 7.42
C THR A 92 21.66 16.83 8.51
N LYS A 93 22.31 16.46 9.62
CA LYS A 93 21.61 15.84 10.77
C LYS A 93 20.40 16.68 11.25
N LYS A 94 20.51 18.01 11.25
CA LYS A 94 19.40 18.92 11.60
C LYS A 94 18.26 18.85 10.60
N GLN A 95 18.54 18.79 9.31
CA GLN A 95 17.54 18.65 8.25
C GLN A 95 16.87 17.29 8.28
N ILE A 96 17.61 16.20 8.56
CA ILE A 96 17.04 14.86 8.76
C ILE A 96 16.02 14.86 9.91
N LYS A 97 16.35 15.50 11.05
CA LYS A 97 15.41 15.63 12.17
C LYS A 97 14.17 16.45 11.79
N LYS A 98 14.34 17.54 11.02
CA LYS A 98 13.23 18.34 10.48
C LYS A 98 12.37 17.53 9.53
N LEU A 99 12.97 16.77 8.59
CA LEU A 99 12.28 15.89 7.67
C LEU A 99 11.44 14.84 8.39
N ARG A 100 12.03 14.15 9.37
CA ARG A 100 11.34 13.14 10.19
C ARG A 100 10.09 13.71 10.84
N LYS A 101 10.19 14.89 11.44
CA LYS A 101 9.04 15.57 12.06
C LYS A 101 7.98 15.93 11.01
N ALA A 102 8.39 16.59 9.91
CA ALA A 102 7.47 17.04 8.88
C ALA A 102 6.75 15.87 8.19
N SER A 103 7.47 14.81 7.83
CA SER A 103 6.91 13.60 7.24
C SER A 103 5.91 12.92 8.19
N SER A 104 6.27 12.77 9.46
CA SER A 104 5.40 12.14 10.44
C SER A 104 4.10 12.92 10.67
N VAL A 105 4.17 14.26 10.74
CA VAL A 105 2.99 15.13 10.86
C VAL A 105 2.12 15.05 9.60
N PHE A 106 2.73 15.14 8.41
CA PHE A 106 2.03 15.02 7.13
C PHE A 106 1.24 13.70 7.03
N VAL A 107 1.85 12.57 7.42
CA VAL A 107 1.16 11.27 7.36
C VAL A 107 -0.01 11.21 8.34
N ARG A 108 0.17 11.76 9.55
CA ARG A 108 -0.87 11.76 10.59
C ARG A 108 -2.07 12.66 10.23
N GLU A 109 -1.82 13.76 9.55
CA GLU A 109 -2.82 14.80 9.29
C GLU A 109 -3.28 14.77 7.82
N ASP A 110 -2.49 15.33 6.92
CA ASP A 110 -2.89 15.52 5.52
C ASP A 110 -3.13 14.22 4.79
N PHE A 111 -2.20 13.26 4.90
CA PHE A 111 -2.32 11.98 4.22
C PHE A 111 -3.50 11.16 4.76
N PHE A 112 -3.62 11.08 6.09
CA PHE A 112 -4.70 10.34 6.72
C PHE A 112 -6.08 10.92 6.38
N MET A 113 -6.24 12.25 6.40
CA MET A 113 -7.49 12.91 6.00
C MET A 113 -7.82 12.64 4.54
N ALA A 114 -6.86 12.88 3.63
CA ALA A 114 -7.08 12.66 2.20
C ALA A 114 -7.43 11.21 1.88
N LEU A 115 -6.76 10.23 2.52
CA LEU A 115 -7.07 8.81 2.38
C LEU A 115 -8.47 8.48 2.90
N SER A 116 -8.85 9.01 4.06
CA SER A 116 -10.17 8.81 4.66
C SER A 116 -11.28 9.32 3.75
N ASP A 117 -11.11 10.50 3.17
CA ASP A 117 -12.07 11.11 2.26
C ASP A 117 -12.13 10.36 0.91
N ALA A 118 -11.00 9.89 0.40
CA ALA A 118 -10.98 9.06 -0.80
C ALA A 118 -11.70 7.72 -0.59
N ILE A 119 -11.50 7.04 0.56
CA ILE A 119 -12.23 5.81 0.91
C ILE A 119 -13.75 6.05 0.96
N LYS A 120 -14.20 7.18 1.53
CA LYS A 120 -15.62 7.56 1.51
C LYS A 120 -16.11 7.81 0.09
N LYS A 121 -15.35 8.57 -0.71
CA LYS A 121 -15.66 8.89 -2.12
C LYS A 121 -15.86 7.63 -2.96
N TYR A 122 -15.05 6.61 -2.74
CA TYR A 122 -15.15 5.33 -3.45
C TYR A 122 -16.17 4.35 -2.82
N GLY A 123 -16.92 4.76 -1.80
CA GLY A 123 -17.99 3.96 -1.19
C GLY A 123 -17.50 2.82 -0.30
N LEU A 124 -16.25 2.86 0.16
CA LEU A 124 -15.64 1.79 0.97
C LEU A 124 -15.72 2.04 2.48
N ALA A 125 -16.23 3.18 2.93
CA ALA A 125 -16.25 3.57 4.35
C ALA A 125 -17.02 2.61 5.26
N THR A 126 -18.01 1.87 4.73
CA THR A 126 -18.76 0.85 5.48
C THR A 126 -18.07 -0.52 5.45
N LEU A 127 -17.10 -0.72 4.58
CA LEU A 127 -16.41 -1.99 4.34
C LEU A 127 -15.04 -2.06 5.02
N CYS A 128 -14.47 -0.94 5.44
CA CYS A 128 -13.19 -0.91 6.16
C CYS A 128 -13.11 0.21 7.19
N THR A 129 -12.21 0.07 8.15
CA THR A 129 -11.82 1.10 9.11
C THR A 129 -10.37 1.48 8.90
N ILE A 130 -10.01 2.73 9.25
CA ILE A 130 -8.64 3.25 9.11
C ILE A 130 -8.18 3.75 10.47
N GLU A 131 -6.99 3.35 10.88
CA GLU A 131 -6.39 3.73 12.14
C GLU A 131 -4.94 4.23 11.92
N PRO A 132 -4.62 5.47 12.33
CA PRO A 132 -3.26 5.99 12.25
C PRO A 132 -2.42 5.50 13.41
N GLU A 133 -1.11 5.38 13.21
CA GLU A 133 -0.16 5.17 14.29
C GLU A 133 -0.22 6.32 15.29
N GLN A 134 -0.28 5.97 16.58
CA GLN A 134 -0.27 6.95 17.65
C GLN A 134 1.13 7.56 17.81
N ASP A 135 1.19 8.78 18.30
CA ASP A 135 2.45 9.43 18.62
C ASP A 135 3.21 8.64 19.69
N GLY A 136 4.49 8.45 19.47
CA GLY A 136 5.38 7.83 20.44
C GLY A 136 5.75 8.79 21.59
N LYS A 137 6.65 8.32 22.46
CA LYS A 137 7.23 9.10 23.56
C LYS A 137 8.73 9.25 23.36
N GLY A 138 9.31 10.33 23.87
CA GLY A 138 10.73 10.59 23.77
C GLY A 138 11.19 10.74 22.31
N ASP A 139 12.22 9.99 21.91
CA ASP A 139 12.77 10.04 20.54
C ASP A 139 11.82 9.51 19.46
N ASN A 140 10.78 8.76 19.86
CA ASN A 140 9.76 8.23 18.96
C ASN A 140 8.52 9.13 18.83
N THR A 141 8.56 10.36 19.33
CA THR A 141 7.46 11.34 19.23
C THR A 141 6.99 11.55 17.79
N TYR A 142 7.90 11.42 16.83
CA TYR A 142 7.60 11.49 15.39
C TYR A 142 8.06 10.21 14.72
N PRO A 143 7.24 9.13 14.73
CA PRO A 143 7.56 7.89 14.02
C PRO A 143 7.82 8.19 12.54
N GLU A 144 8.90 7.63 11.99
CA GLU A 144 9.23 7.76 10.58
C GLU A 144 10.08 6.53 10.15
N PRO A 145 9.55 5.67 9.28
CA PRO A 145 8.22 5.76 8.66
C PRO A 145 7.09 5.68 9.67
N ARG A 146 5.94 6.33 9.34
CA ARG A 146 4.70 6.23 10.11
C ARG A 146 3.75 5.25 9.46
N LYS A 147 2.93 4.59 10.28
CA LYS A 147 2.03 3.53 9.84
C LYS A 147 0.57 3.97 9.86
N ILE A 148 -0.21 3.41 8.94
CA ILE A 148 -1.67 3.47 8.94
C ILE A 148 -2.16 2.05 8.73
N TRP A 149 -3.09 1.58 9.55
CA TRP A 149 -3.74 0.29 9.40
C TRP A 149 -5.12 0.45 8.80
N ILE A 150 -5.44 -0.40 7.84
CA ILE A 150 -6.76 -0.48 7.22
C ILE A 150 -7.27 -1.89 7.47
N THR A 151 -8.28 -1.99 8.32
CA THR A 151 -8.97 -3.25 8.63
C THR A 151 -10.21 -3.35 7.77
N TYR A 152 -10.28 -4.34 6.89
CA TYR A 152 -11.43 -4.56 6.01
C TYR A 152 -12.34 -5.69 6.51
N LYS A 153 -13.61 -5.62 6.13
CA LYS A 153 -14.59 -6.69 6.40
C LYS A 153 -14.39 -7.80 5.38
N SER A 154 -13.74 -8.90 5.82
CA SER A 154 -13.58 -10.07 4.97
C SER A 154 -14.93 -10.74 4.70
N VAL A 155 -15.16 -11.13 3.45
CA VAL A 155 -16.30 -11.97 3.05
C VAL A 155 -15.98 -13.46 3.18
N ILE A 156 -14.71 -13.79 3.44
CA ILE A 156 -14.25 -15.17 3.61
C ILE A 156 -14.18 -15.50 5.11
N GLN A 157 -15.04 -16.40 5.55
CA GLN A 157 -14.94 -16.98 6.89
C GLN A 157 -13.83 -18.03 6.88
N SER A 158 -12.83 -17.88 7.73
CA SER A 158 -11.74 -18.83 7.90
C SER A 158 -11.52 -19.11 9.37
N GLU A 159 -11.47 -20.40 9.72
CA GLU A 159 -11.04 -20.83 11.05
C GLU A 159 -9.51 -20.71 11.24
N LEU A 160 -8.76 -20.65 10.14
CA LEU A 160 -7.32 -20.48 10.12
C LEU A 160 -6.96 -19.00 10.01
N ASN A 161 -6.68 -18.35 11.15
CA ASN A 161 -6.28 -16.94 11.28
C ASN A 161 -4.86 -16.62 10.73
N TYR A 162 -4.43 -17.26 9.64
CA TYR A 162 -3.08 -17.05 9.11
C TYR A 162 -2.94 -15.65 8.43
N LEU A 163 -3.97 -15.23 7.71
CA LEU A 163 -3.98 -13.90 7.06
C LEU A 163 -5.07 -13.03 7.72
N LYS A 164 -4.65 -12.07 8.51
CA LYS A 164 -5.58 -11.08 9.10
C LYS A 164 -6.11 -10.15 8.00
N PRO A 165 -7.39 -9.71 8.06
CA PRO A 165 -7.97 -8.77 7.11
C PRO A 165 -7.52 -7.32 7.41
N VAL A 166 -6.21 -7.12 7.51
CA VAL A 166 -5.57 -5.84 7.83
C VAL A 166 -4.47 -5.57 6.81
N ILE A 167 -4.45 -4.36 6.25
CA ILE A 167 -3.39 -3.85 5.39
C ILE A 167 -2.64 -2.79 6.18
N MET A 168 -1.32 -2.84 6.18
CA MET A 168 -0.47 -1.81 6.75
C MET A 168 0.11 -0.94 5.63
N LEU A 169 -0.10 0.37 5.72
CA LEU A 169 0.64 1.34 4.94
C LEU A 169 1.80 1.84 5.79
N GLU A 170 3.02 1.70 5.28
CA GLU A 170 4.23 2.26 5.88
C GLU A 170 4.73 3.41 5.01
N ILE A 171 4.72 4.64 5.54
CA ILE A 171 4.91 5.87 4.77
C ILE A 171 6.04 6.68 5.38
N GLY A 172 7.08 6.95 4.59
CA GLY A 172 8.23 7.70 5.07
C GLY A 172 8.95 8.48 3.97
N ALA A 173 9.71 9.51 4.35
CA ALA A 173 10.42 10.41 3.44
C ALA A 173 11.96 10.24 3.47
N ARG A 174 12.48 9.28 4.21
CA ARG A 174 13.95 9.07 4.32
C ARG A 174 14.55 8.42 3.08
N SER A 175 13.82 7.53 2.42
CA SER A 175 14.27 6.90 1.17
C SER A 175 14.29 7.92 0.05
N LEU A 176 15.29 7.83 -0.84
CA LEU A 176 15.28 8.58 -2.08
C LEU A 176 14.15 8.06 -2.99
N VAL A 177 13.52 8.92 -3.75
CA VAL A 177 12.43 8.52 -4.64
C VAL A 177 12.93 7.93 -5.96
N GLU A 178 13.99 8.46 -6.50
CA GLU A 178 14.58 7.98 -7.76
C GLU A 178 15.60 6.84 -7.56
N PRO A 179 15.76 5.94 -8.54
CA PRO A 179 14.98 5.83 -9.78
C PRO A 179 13.65 5.08 -9.57
N TYR A 180 12.63 5.45 -10.36
CA TYR A 180 11.32 4.80 -10.39
C TYR A 180 10.79 4.66 -11.83
N THR A 181 9.74 3.85 -12.01
CA THR A 181 9.01 3.67 -13.26
C THR A 181 7.51 3.76 -13.03
N MET A 182 6.76 4.19 -14.03
CA MET A 182 5.29 4.22 -13.99
C MET A 182 4.73 2.86 -14.41
N ASN A 183 3.83 2.30 -13.60
CA ASN A 183 3.30 0.96 -13.82
C ASN A 183 1.79 0.90 -13.56
N LYS A 184 1.08 0.08 -14.32
CA LYS A 184 -0.30 -0.30 -14.01
C LYS A 184 -0.31 -1.54 -13.13
N VAL A 185 -1.11 -1.50 -12.07
CA VAL A 185 -1.24 -2.60 -11.12
C VAL A 185 -2.69 -3.10 -11.12
N LYS A 186 -2.86 -4.40 -11.33
CA LYS A 186 -4.16 -5.06 -11.29
C LYS A 186 -4.23 -6.03 -10.11
N SER A 187 -5.44 -6.23 -9.59
CA SER A 187 -5.69 -7.32 -8.64
C SER A 187 -5.71 -8.67 -9.36
N LEU A 188 -5.46 -9.74 -8.62
CA LEU A 188 -5.60 -11.11 -9.13
C LEU A 188 -7.01 -11.39 -9.66
N VAL A 189 -8.03 -10.76 -9.05
CA VAL A 189 -9.41 -10.82 -9.56
C VAL A 189 -9.52 -10.19 -10.94
N ALA A 190 -9.01 -8.97 -11.14
CA ALA A 190 -9.08 -8.27 -12.42
C ALA A 190 -8.19 -8.89 -13.51
N GLU A 191 -7.11 -9.56 -13.13
CA GLU A 191 -6.27 -10.32 -14.06
C GLU A 191 -6.99 -11.56 -14.61
N ASN A 192 -7.74 -12.28 -13.75
CA ASN A 192 -8.45 -13.50 -14.13
C ASN A 192 -9.86 -13.23 -14.68
N PHE A 193 -10.53 -12.21 -14.18
CA PHE A 193 -11.87 -11.81 -14.61
C PHE A 193 -11.91 -10.31 -14.97
N PRO A 194 -11.44 -9.90 -16.16
CA PRO A 194 -11.33 -8.48 -16.55
C PRO A 194 -12.68 -7.72 -16.58
N ALA A 195 -13.81 -8.43 -16.57
CA ALA A 195 -15.14 -7.82 -16.47
C ALA A 195 -15.50 -7.42 -15.02
N ILE A 196 -14.75 -7.90 -14.02
CA ILE A 196 -14.95 -7.59 -12.61
C ILE A 196 -13.81 -6.68 -12.17
N GLN A 197 -14.14 -5.46 -11.82
CA GLN A 197 -13.18 -4.44 -11.40
C GLN A 197 -13.66 -3.76 -10.13
N THR A 198 -12.86 -2.87 -9.59
CA THR A 198 -13.29 -1.92 -8.56
C THR A 198 -13.71 -0.61 -9.23
N ASN A 199 -14.46 0.25 -8.52
CA ASN A 199 -14.83 1.59 -9.00
C ASN A 199 -13.70 2.62 -8.84
N VAL A 200 -12.53 2.19 -8.39
CA VAL A 200 -11.35 3.04 -8.26
C VAL A 200 -10.72 3.26 -9.63
N VAL A 201 -10.29 4.49 -9.89
CA VAL A 201 -9.62 4.84 -11.15
C VAL A 201 -8.32 4.03 -11.31
N ASP A 202 -8.15 3.41 -12.48
CA ASP A 202 -6.93 2.67 -12.84
C ASP A 202 -5.81 3.69 -13.14
N SER A 203 -5.10 4.12 -12.09
CA SER A 203 -4.01 5.09 -12.16
C SER A 203 -2.67 4.40 -12.44
N GLU A 204 -1.78 5.10 -13.10
CA GLU A 204 -0.37 4.69 -13.15
C GLU A 204 0.29 4.95 -11.80
N ILE A 205 1.05 3.97 -11.32
CA ILE A 205 1.68 3.95 -10.01
C ILE A 205 3.18 4.10 -10.18
N ALA A 206 3.73 5.20 -9.67
CA ALA A 206 5.17 5.39 -9.61
C ALA A 206 5.78 4.35 -8.67
N THR A 207 6.62 3.47 -9.21
CA THR A 207 7.16 2.31 -8.49
C THR A 207 8.69 2.30 -8.53
N ALA A 208 9.32 2.16 -7.37
CA ALA A 208 10.79 2.06 -7.27
C ALA A 208 11.31 0.90 -8.10
N VAL A 209 12.41 1.10 -8.82
CA VAL A 209 13.03 0.01 -9.59
C VAL A 209 13.52 -1.11 -8.66
N ALA A 210 13.44 -2.35 -9.12
CA ALA A 210 13.75 -3.53 -8.31
C ALA A 210 15.16 -3.51 -7.70
N GLY A 211 16.16 -3.08 -8.46
CA GLY A 211 17.55 -2.95 -7.99
C GLY A 211 17.68 -2.04 -6.78
N LYS A 212 16.95 -0.92 -6.75
CA LYS A 212 16.92 -0.01 -5.61
C LYS A 212 16.34 -0.68 -4.36
N THR A 213 15.17 -1.31 -4.49
CA THR A 213 14.52 -2.01 -3.39
C THR A 213 15.40 -3.13 -2.84
N PHE A 214 16.13 -3.83 -3.71
CA PHE A 214 17.11 -4.85 -3.31
C PHE A 214 18.29 -4.24 -2.53
N LEU A 215 18.88 -3.17 -3.02
CA LEU A 215 20.00 -2.48 -2.35
C LEU A 215 19.58 -1.94 -0.98
N GLU A 216 18.40 -1.32 -0.84
CA GLU A 216 17.89 -0.88 0.46
C GLU A 216 17.82 -2.03 1.48
N LYS A 217 17.40 -3.22 1.05
CA LYS A 217 17.37 -4.41 1.92
C LYS A 217 18.77 -4.92 2.27
N VAL A 218 19.70 -4.91 1.34
CA VAL A 218 21.10 -5.31 1.60
C VAL A 218 21.73 -4.36 2.62
N PHE A 219 21.52 -3.05 2.50
CA PHE A 219 22.03 -2.08 3.47
C PHE A 219 21.43 -2.27 4.86
N LEU A 220 20.13 -2.52 4.95
CA LEU A 220 19.48 -2.82 6.24
C LEU A 220 20.06 -4.07 6.89
N LEU A 221 20.32 -5.12 6.13
CA LEU A 221 20.97 -6.34 6.64
C LEU A 221 22.40 -6.04 7.10
N HIS A 222 23.15 -5.27 6.32
CA HIS A 222 24.50 -4.88 6.70
C HIS A 222 24.51 -4.10 8.02
N GLU A 223 23.62 -3.12 8.21
CA GLU A 223 23.50 -2.38 9.47
C GLU A 223 23.19 -3.29 10.66
N LEU A 224 22.34 -4.33 10.47
CA LEU A 224 21.95 -5.27 11.53
C LEU A 224 23.09 -6.22 11.94
N PHE A 225 24.03 -6.52 11.03
CA PHE A 225 25.13 -7.46 11.28
C PHE A 225 26.50 -6.78 11.47
N SER A 226 26.57 -5.45 11.39
CA SER A 226 27.81 -4.66 11.56
C SER A 226 28.01 -4.12 12.98
N VAL A 227 27.32 -4.72 13.98
CA VAL A 227 27.45 -4.41 15.41
C VAL A 227 28.43 -5.35 16.08
#